data_3dde37363350ac6480951daf63ff5545
#
_entry.id   3dde37363350ac6480951daf63ff5545
#
_cell.length_a   1.000
_cell.length_b   1.000
_cell.length_c   1.000
_cell.angle_alpha   90.00
_cell.angle_beta   90.00
_cell.angle_gamma   90.00
#
_symmetry.space_group_name_H-M   'P 1'
#
loop_
_entity.id
_entity.type
_entity.pdbx_description
1 polymer ?
#
loop_
_entity_poly.entity_id
_entity_poly.type
_entity_poly.pdbx_seq_one_letter_code
_entity_poly.pdbx_strand_id
1 'polypeptide(L)'
;SEMCIRDRDKKGNIICGTYEAKTHKVVPIEECMIEDKISQEIIRTIRDMLKSFRIKTYDEDTGYGLLRHVLVRRGFSTDEIMVVLVIGSPIFPSKNNFVKALRKKYPQITTVVLNVNDKKTSMVLGERDIVIYGKGYIRDTLCGCTFRISPQSFYQVNPIQTEKLYSTALAYAGLTGEESVWDLYCGIGTISLFLAQRAKQVYGVEIVPQAIADAKENACLLYTSPSPRD
;
A
#
# COMPACT_ATOMS: atom_id res chain seq x y z
N SER A 1 -2.97 -1.07 5.65
CA SER A 1 -2.46 -1.00 7.04
C SER A 1 -0.98 -0.76 7.03
N GLU A 2 -0.53 0.16 7.85
CA GLU A 2 0.86 0.47 8.06
C GLU A 2 1.16 0.37 9.54
N MET A 3 2.10 -0.47 9.93
CA MET A 3 2.60 -0.55 11.30
C MET A 3 4.10 -0.40 11.36
N CYS A 4 4.57 0.40 12.31
CA CYS A 4 5.95 0.41 12.72
C CYS A 4 6.27 -0.87 13.48
N ILE A 5 7.17 -1.68 12.96
CA ILE A 5 7.76 -2.77 13.74
C ILE A 5 9.04 -2.23 14.33
N ARG A 6 8.96 -1.74 15.54
CA ARG A 6 10.09 -1.12 16.22
C ARG A 6 10.06 -1.40 17.68
N ASP A 7 11.28 -1.39 18.18
CA ASP A 7 11.56 -1.38 19.58
C ASP A 7 11.36 -2.73 20.29
N ARG A 8 11.98 -2.83 21.42
CA ARG A 8 11.78 -3.96 22.33
C ARG A 8 11.15 -3.43 23.60
N ASP A 9 10.18 -4.15 24.10
CA ASP A 9 9.68 -3.88 25.44
C ASP A 9 10.80 -4.07 26.49
N LYS A 10 10.54 -3.71 27.73
CA LYS A 10 11.49 -3.89 28.85
C LYS A 10 11.96 -5.34 29.03
N LYS A 11 11.27 -6.31 28.41
CA LYS A 11 11.60 -7.74 28.42
C LYS A 11 12.35 -8.17 27.15
N GLY A 12 12.63 -7.26 26.23
CA GLY A 12 13.33 -7.55 24.97
C GLY A 12 12.47 -8.14 23.84
N ASN A 13 11.13 -8.16 23.98
CA ASN A 13 10.23 -8.63 22.94
C ASN A 13 10.03 -7.53 21.88
N ILE A 14 9.95 -7.94 20.62
CA ILE A 14 9.65 -7.03 19.49
C ILE A 14 8.20 -6.60 19.60
N ILE A 15 7.95 -5.29 19.57
CA ILE A 15 6.63 -4.70 19.60
C ILE A 15 6.26 -4.10 18.25
N CYS A 16 4.97 -4.15 17.91
CA CYS A 16 4.36 -3.51 16.76
C CYS A 16 3.41 -2.44 17.24
N GLY A 17 3.34 -1.32 16.53
CA GLY A 17 2.41 -0.24 16.86
C GLY A 17 2.67 1.01 16.05
N THR A 18 2.23 2.13 16.57
CA THR A 18 2.44 3.45 15.99
C THR A 18 3.34 4.29 16.88
N TYR A 19 3.96 5.32 16.31
CA TYR A 19 4.74 6.27 17.11
C TYR A 19 3.85 7.13 18.00
N GLU A 20 4.28 7.30 19.25
CA GLU A 20 3.80 8.38 20.08
C GLU A 20 4.20 9.72 19.43
N ALA A 21 3.24 10.64 19.32
CA ALA A 21 3.43 11.90 18.61
C ALA A 21 4.71 12.64 19.06
N LYS A 22 5.52 13.08 18.09
CA LYS A 22 6.78 13.80 18.29
C LYS A 22 7.87 13.00 19.05
N THR A 23 7.77 11.69 19.09
CA THR A 23 8.76 10.80 19.71
C THR A 23 9.13 9.65 18.79
N HIS A 24 10.18 8.91 19.14
CA HIS A 24 10.52 7.65 18.51
C HIS A 24 10.02 6.44 19.32
N LYS A 25 9.17 6.65 20.31
CA LYS A 25 8.62 5.57 21.12
C LYS A 25 7.43 4.93 20.44
N VAL A 26 7.43 3.62 20.35
CA VAL A 26 6.30 2.86 19.78
C VAL A 26 5.27 2.61 20.88
N VAL A 27 4.03 3.00 20.60
CA VAL A 27 2.85 2.59 21.38
C VAL A 27 2.40 1.23 20.85
N PRO A 28 2.46 0.16 21.63
CA PRO A 28 2.06 -1.17 21.18
C PRO A 28 0.58 -1.20 20.80
N ILE A 29 0.27 -1.76 19.64
CA ILE A 29 -1.10 -2.00 19.18
C ILE A 29 -1.24 -3.48 18.89
N GLU A 30 -2.05 -4.17 19.68
CA GLU A 30 -2.34 -5.59 19.45
C GLU A 30 -3.55 -5.75 18.52
N GLU A 31 -4.51 -4.84 18.60
CA GLU A 31 -5.70 -4.84 17.74
C GLU A 31 -6.12 -3.40 17.42
N CYS A 32 -6.42 -3.13 16.17
CA CYS A 32 -6.90 -1.84 15.69
C CYS A 32 -8.27 -2.01 15.01
N MET A 33 -9.27 -1.26 15.48
CA MET A 33 -10.65 -1.40 14.98
C MET A 33 -10.84 -0.85 13.57
N ILE A 34 -9.97 0.03 13.10
CA ILE A 34 -10.05 0.64 11.77
C ILE A 34 -9.17 -0.04 10.73
N GLU A 35 -8.33 -0.98 11.13
CA GLU A 35 -7.48 -1.74 10.23
C GLU A 35 -8.12 -3.06 9.80
N ASP A 36 -7.78 -3.49 8.59
CA ASP A 36 -8.18 -4.81 8.08
C ASP A 36 -7.57 -5.94 8.93
N LYS A 37 -8.41 -6.88 9.38
CA LYS A 37 -8.02 -7.95 10.31
C LYS A 37 -6.90 -8.85 9.76
N ILE A 38 -7.00 -9.24 8.48
CA ILE A 38 -5.97 -10.11 7.88
C ILE A 38 -4.62 -9.37 7.77
N SER A 39 -4.65 -8.07 7.51
CA SER A 39 -3.44 -7.24 7.49
C SER A 39 -2.76 -7.19 8.84
N GLN A 40 -3.52 -7.04 9.93
CA GLN A 40 -2.98 -7.08 11.30
C GLN A 40 -2.39 -8.46 11.63
N GLU A 41 -3.05 -9.55 11.24
CA GLU A 41 -2.55 -10.91 11.44
C GLU A 41 -1.24 -11.16 10.69
N ILE A 42 -1.12 -10.66 9.46
CA ILE A 42 0.11 -10.74 8.66
C ILE A 42 1.24 -9.99 9.36
N ILE A 43 0.99 -8.76 9.83
CA ILE A 43 2.00 -7.96 10.53
C ILE A 43 2.46 -8.65 11.81
N ARG A 44 1.55 -9.17 12.62
CA ARG A 44 1.89 -9.96 13.82
C ARG A 44 2.71 -11.21 13.50
N THR A 45 2.33 -11.91 12.43
CA THR A 45 3.09 -13.07 11.96
C THR A 45 4.51 -12.70 11.53
N ILE A 46 4.65 -11.59 10.79
CA ILE A 46 5.98 -11.08 10.40
C ILE A 46 6.80 -10.76 11.65
N ARG A 47 6.24 -10.04 12.64
CA ARG A 47 6.89 -9.76 13.92
C ARG A 47 7.44 -11.04 14.56
N ASP A 48 6.61 -12.07 14.65
CA ASP A 48 6.96 -13.32 15.31
C ASP A 48 8.03 -14.10 14.52
N MET A 49 8.07 -13.95 13.19
CA MET A 49 9.09 -14.55 12.32
C MET A 49 10.47 -13.88 12.46
N LEU A 50 10.56 -12.62 12.87
CA LEU A 50 11.83 -11.87 12.86
C LEU A 50 12.94 -12.56 13.67
N LYS A 51 12.59 -13.14 14.81
CA LYS A 51 13.56 -13.85 15.67
C LYS A 51 14.12 -15.10 14.97
N SER A 52 13.27 -15.91 14.36
CA SER A 52 13.67 -17.16 13.68
C SER A 52 14.50 -16.91 12.42
N PHE A 53 14.24 -15.80 11.74
CA PHE A 53 15.01 -15.38 10.56
C PHE A 53 16.21 -14.47 10.89
N ARG A 54 16.48 -14.23 12.18
CA ARG A 54 17.58 -13.36 12.67
C ARG A 54 17.55 -11.95 12.07
N ILE A 55 16.34 -11.42 11.85
CA ILE A 55 16.13 -10.07 11.37
C ILE A 55 16.00 -9.14 12.57
N LYS A 56 16.85 -8.12 12.63
CA LYS A 56 16.80 -7.09 13.67
C LYS A 56 15.89 -5.96 13.25
N THR A 57 15.09 -5.46 14.18
CA THR A 57 14.36 -4.21 14.00
C THR A 57 15.34 -3.03 13.91
N TYR A 58 15.01 -2.06 13.08
CA TYR A 58 15.83 -0.86 12.93
C TYR A 58 15.59 0.09 14.10
N ASP A 59 16.64 0.65 14.61
CA ASP A 59 16.63 1.66 15.67
C ASP A 59 17.04 3.01 15.06
N GLU A 60 16.15 3.99 15.10
CA GLU A 60 16.38 5.31 14.46
C GLU A 60 17.40 6.16 15.21
N ASP A 61 17.56 5.93 16.50
CA ASP A 61 18.50 6.70 17.31
C ASP A 61 19.95 6.27 17.03
N THR A 62 20.13 4.93 16.94
CA THR A 62 21.45 4.35 16.68
C THR A 62 21.74 4.10 15.20
N GLY A 63 20.70 3.99 14.35
CA GLY A 63 20.82 3.62 12.95
C GLY A 63 21.10 2.13 12.70
N TYR A 64 21.00 1.29 13.73
CA TYR A 64 21.24 -0.14 13.62
C TYR A 64 19.95 -0.93 13.41
N GLY A 65 20.07 -2.02 12.67
CA GLY A 65 18.98 -2.95 12.37
C GLY A 65 18.61 -2.92 10.90
N LEU A 66 17.61 -3.73 10.52
CA LEU A 66 17.22 -3.91 9.14
C LEU A 66 15.79 -3.47 8.89
N LEU A 67 14.81 -4.08 9.59
CA LEU A 67 13.40 -3.86 9.33
C LEU A 67 12.89 -2.62 10.06
N ARG A 68 12.40 -1.65 9.29
CA ARG A 68 11.86 -0.37 9.79
C ARG A 68 10.34 -0.44 9.93
N HIS A 69 9.64 -0.76 8.83
CA HIS A 69 8.19 -0.79 8.79
C HIS A 69 7.69 -2.01 8.00
N VAL A 70 6.45 -2.38 8.24
CA VAL A 70 5.70 -3.31 7.41
C VAL A 70 4.43 -2.61 6.95
N LEU A 71 4.24 -2.55 5.64
CA LEU A 71 3.01 -2.06 5.02
C LEU A 71 2.31 -3.25 4.36
N VAL A 72 1.03 -3.43 4.67
CA VAL A 72 0.17 -4.43 4.03
C VAL A 72 -0.93 -3.71 3.27
N ARG A 73 -1.06 -4.04 1.99
CA ARG A 73 -2.13 -3.54 1.13
C ARG A 73 -2.98 -4.72 0.65
N ARG A 74 -4.28 -4.55 0.69
CA ARG A 74 -5.24 -5.55 0.22
C ARG A 74 -6.17 -4.93 -0.81
N GLY A 75 -6.36 -5.62 -1.94
CA GLY A 75 -7.43 -5.37 -2.86
C GLY A 75 -8.70 -6.04 -2.33
N PHE A 76 -9.71 -5.26 -1.98
CA PHE A 76 -10.92 -5.78 -1.33
C PHE A 76 -11.79 -6.60 -2.28
N SER A 77 -11.81 -6.26 -3.57
CA SER A 77 -12.59 -6.99 -4.56
C SER A 77 -11.85 -8.20 -5.13
N THR A 78 -10.50 -8.17 -5.13
CA THR A 78 -9.66 -9.23 -5.70
C THR A 78 -9.08 -10.17 -4.67
N ASP A 79 -9.08 -9.78 -3.42
CA ASP A 79 -8.40 -10.44 -2.29
C ASP A 79 -6.88 -10.58 -2.46
N GLU A 80 -6.29 -9.88 -3.45
CA GLU A 80 -4.85 -9.83 -3.61
C GLU A 80 -4.20 -9.04 -2.47
N ILE A 81 -3.12 -9.59 -1.91
CA ILE A 81 -2.39 -8.94 -0.81
C ILE A 81 -0.95 -8.67 -1.23
N MET A 82 -0.52 -7.44 -1.00
CA MET A 82 0.87 -7.00 -1.11
C MET A 82 1.45 -6.74 0.27
N VAL A 83 2.63 -7.30 0.51
CA VAL A 83 3.43 -7.02 1.70
C VAL A 83 4.66 -6.22 1.29
N VAL A 84 4.85 -5.05 1.89
CA VAL A 84 6.04 -4.22 1.71
C VAL A 84 6.83 -4.22 3.02
N LEU A 85 8.06 -4.69 2.94
CA LEU A 85 9.01 -4.66 4.05
C LEU A 85 9.95 -3.47 3.85
N VAL A 86 9.81 -2.45 4.68
CA VAL A 86 10.69 -1.27 4.62
C VAL A 86 11.96 -1.57 5.41
N ILE A 87 13.08 -1.49 4.72
CA ILE A 87 14.38 -1.94 5.25
C ILE A 87 15.45 -0.86 5.10
N GLY A 88 16.36 -0.79 6.09
CA GLY A 88 17.47 0.15 6.10
C GLY A 88 18.67 -0.25 5.22
N SER A 89 18.63 -1.42 4.58
CA SER A 89 19.70 -1.93 3.72
C SER A 89 19.13 -2.87 2.66
N PRO A 90 19.63 -2.90 1.42
CA PRO A 90 19.08 -3.74 0.35
C PRO A 90 19.29 -5.24 0.53
N ILE A 91 20.00 -5.66 1.57
CA ILE A 91 20.30 -7.06 1.84
C ILE A 91 19.30 -7.60 2.86
N PHE A 92 18.41 -8.50 2.42
CA PHE A 92 17.47 -9.18 3.29
C PHE A 92 17.85 -10.67 3.45
N PRO A 93 18.15 -11.14 4.67
CA PRO A 93 18.63 -12.51 4.87
C PRO A 93 17.52 -13.52 4.58
N SER A 94 17.90 -14.63 3.93
CA SER A 94 16.99 -15.76 3.67
C SER A 94 15.65 -15.36 3.03
N LYS A 95 15.61 -14.34 2.18
CA LYS A 95 14.39 -13.76 1.59
C LYS A 95 13.43 -14.80 1.01
N ASN A 96 13.96 -15.80 0.30
CA ASN A 96 13.12 -16.83 -0.34
C ASN A 96 12.42 -17.71 0.71
N ASN A 97 13.14 -18.11 1.77
CA ASN A 97 12.56 -18.91 2.84
C ASN A 97 11.57 -18.09 3.68
N PHE A 98 11.85 -16.80 3.89
CA PHE A 98 10.94 -15.88 4.57
C PHE A 98 9.61 -15.77 3.80
N VAL A 99 9.67 -15.50 2.50
CA VAL A 99 8.49 -15.43 1.64
C VAL A 99 7.72 -16.76 1.63
N LYS A 100 8.44 -17.89 1.49
CA LYS A 100 7.83 -19.22 1.50
C LYS A 100 7.08 -19.50 2.81
N ALA A 101 7.68 -19.18 3.96
CA ALA A 101 7.07 -19.37 5.26
C ALA A 101 5.82 -18.47 5.43
N LEU A 102 5.90 -17.21 5.04
CA LEU A 102 4.79 -16.26 5.11
C LEU A 102 3.62 -16.70 4.23
N ARG A 103 3.89 -17.07 2.98
CA ARG A 103 2.87 -17.53 2.02
C ARG A 103 2.27 -18.89 2.36
N LYS A 104 2.99 -19.75 3.06
CA LYS A 104 2.42 -21.01 3.58
C LYS A 104 1.23 -20.73 4.51
N LYS A 105 1.29 -19.65 5.28
CA LYS A 105 0.21 -19.24 6.21
C LYS A 105 -0.83 -18.35 5.52
N TYR A 106 -0.39 -17.49 4.59
CA TYR A 106 -1.25 -16.55 3.87
C TYR A 106 -1.06 -16.70 2.36
N PRO A 107 -1.73 -17.68 1.72
CA PRO A 107 -1.60 -17.92 0.27
C PRO A 107 -2.11 -16.76 -0.58
N GLN A 108 -2.98 -15.89 -0.04
CA GLN A 108 -3.51 -14.68 -0.68
C GLN A 108 -2.43 -13.60 -0.92
N ILE A 109 -1.26 -13.72 -0.30
CA ILE A 109 -0.14 -12.81 -0.59
C ILE A 109 0.34 -13.09 -2.01
N THR A 110 0.02 -12.18 -2.93
CA THR A 110 0.37 -12.25 -4.35
C THR A 110 1.68 -11.57 -4.68
N THR A 111 2.14 -10.65 -3.82
CA THR A 111 3.43 -9.98 -4.01
C THR A 111 4.09 -9.57 -2.71
N VAL A 112 5.42 -9.62 -2.68
CA VAL A 112 6.24 -9.13 -1.56
C VAL A 112 7.35 -8.25 -2.12
N VAL A 113 7.48 -7.06 -1.55
CA VAL A 113 8.42 -6.03 -1.97
C VAL A 113 9.31 -5.62 -0.80
N LEU A 114 10.59 -5.47 -1.03
CA LEU A 114 11.50 -4.77 -0.14
C LEU A 114 11.58 -3.32 -0.60
N ASN A 115 11.18 -2.40 0.25
CA ASN A 115 11.39 -0.97 0.03
C ASN A 115 12.60 -0.52 0.82
N VAL A 116 13.60 0.00 0.12
CA VAL A 116 14.86 0.43 0.74
C VAL A 116 14.75 1.88 1.17
N ASN A 117 14.77 2.10 2.47
CA ASN A 117 14.83 3.41 3.09
C ASN A 117 16.03 3.48 4.03
N ASP A 118 17.18 3.87 3.49
CA ASP A 118 18.46 4.00 4.18
C ASP A 118 18.72 5.43 4.71
N LYS A 119 17.77 6.34 4.46
CA LYS A 119 17.86 7.75 4.87
C LYS A 119 17.35 7.94 6.30
N LYS A 120 17.94 8.89 7.02
CA LYS A 120 17.37 9.41 8.27
C LYS A 120 16.24 10.39 7.93
N THR A 121 15.04 9.90 7.87
CA THR A 121 13.85 10.67 7.46
C THR A 121 12.61 10.15 8.18
N SER A 122 11.63 11.02 8.38
CA SER A 122 10.29 10.65 8.86
C SER A 122 9.42 9.98 7.79
N MET A 123 9.87 9.98 6.53
CA MET A 123 9.16 9.27 5.46
C MET A 123 9.27 7.77 5.67
N VAL A 124 8.14 7.08 5.59
CA VAL A 124 8.08 5.62 5.78
C VAL A 124 8.74 4.91 4.61
N LEU A 125 8.33 5.23 3.38
CA LEU A 125 8.84 4.59 2.18
C LEU A 125 10.07 5.33 1.65
N GLY A 126 11.07 4.55 1.25
CA GLY A 126 12.21 5.02 0.45
C GLY A 126 11.88 5.01 -1.04
N GLU A 127 12.84 5.44 -1.85
CA GLU A 127 12.67 5.62 -3.30
C GLU A 127 12.83 4.31 -4.10
N ARG A 128 13.45 3.27 -3.52
CA ARG A 128 13.83 2.05 -4.23
C ARG A 128 13.02 0.85 -3.77
N ASP A 129 12.31 0.24 -4.71
CA ASP A 129 11.60 -1.01 -4.51
C ASP A 129 12.35 -2.19 -5.15
N ILE A 130 12.39 -3.33 -4.45
CA ILE A 130 12.96 -4.59 -4.92
C ILE A 130 11.88 -5.66 -4.76
N VAL A 131 11.33 -6.13 -5.86
CA VAL A 131 10.35 -7.22 -5.85
C VAL A 131 11.07 -8.53 -5.53
N ILE A 132 10.67 -9.20 -4.45
CA ILE A 132 11.23 -10.49 -4.05
C ILE A 132 10.26 -11.64 -4.26
N TYR A 133 8.98 -11.32 -4.50
CA TYR A 133 7.95 -12.28 -4.91
C TYR A 133 6.82 -11.57 -5.66
N GLY A 134 6.28 -12.21 -6.69
CA GLY A 134 5.12 -11.73 -7.45
C GLY A 134 5.46 -10.62 -8.42
N LYS A 135 4.47 -9.77 -8.69
CA LYS A 135 4.55 -8.73 -9.74
C LYS A 135 5.01 -7.36 -9.23
N GLY A 136 5.09 -7.14 -7.92
CA GLY A 136 5.40 -5.84 -7.31
C GLY A 136 4.20 -4.90 -7.22
N TYR A 137 3.00 -5.37 -7.53
CA TYR A 137 1.75 -4.63 -7.41
C TYR A 137 0.59 -5.58 -7.15
N ILE A 138 -0.52 -5.05 -6.70
CA ILE A 138 -1.82 -5.73 -6.64
C ILE A 138 -2.83 -5.01 -7.51
N ARG A 139 -3.95 -5.65 -7.77
CA ARG A 139 -5.11 -5.06 -8.42
C ARG A 139 -6.28 -4.97 -7.45
N ASP A 140 -7.12 -3.98 -7.66
CA ASP A 140 -8.42 -3.89 -7.01
C ASP A 140 -9.43 -3.26 -7.95
N THR A 141 -10.71 -3.45 -7.69
CA THR A 141 -11.79 -2.84 -8.46
C THR A 141 -12.56 -1.88 -7.57
N LEU A 142 -12.72 -0.65 -8.02
CA LEU A 142 -13.45 0.41 -7.34
C LEU A 142 -14.32 1.15 -8.36
N CYS A 143 -15.62 1.33 -8.07
CA CYS A 143 -16.56 2.01 -8.96
C CYS A 143 -16.56 1.46 -10.40
N GLY A 144 -16.40 0.15 -10.57
CA GLY A 144 -16.35 -0.52 -11.86
C GLY A 144 -15.03 -0.37 -12.64
N CYS A 145 -14.05 0.35 -12.10
CA CYS A 145 -12.72 0.50 -12.69
C CYS A 145 -11.71 -0.41 -11.99
N THR A 146 -10.86 -1.08 -12.75
CA THR A 146 -9.75 -1.86 -12.19
C THR A 146 -8.51 -1.01 -12.08
N PHE A 147 -7.89 -1.02 -10.90
CA PHE A 147 -6.68 -0.25 -10.60
C PHE A 147 -5.51 -1.17 -10.29
N ARG A 148 -4.36 -0.83 -10.82
CA ARG A 148 -3.06 -1.31 -10.39
C ARG A 148 -2.58 -0.43 -9.23
N ILE A 149 -2.18 -1.07 -8.14
CA ILE A 149 -1.74 -0.41 -6.90
C ILE A 149 -0.31 -0.86 -6.62
N SER A 150 0.64 0.07 -6.73
CA SER A 150 2.06 -0.15 -6.39
C SER A 150 2.33 0.14 -4.91
N PRO A 151 3.53 -0.17 -4.37
CA PRO A 151 3.88 0.13 -2.97
C PRO A 151 3.69 1.59 -2.59
N GLN A 152 3.99 2.51 -3.50
CA GLN A 152 3.97 3.96 -3.26
C GLN A 152 2.66 4.63 -3.66
N SER A 153 1.73 3.92 -4.30
CA SER A 153 0.44 4.47 -4.72
C SER A 153 -0.40 4.87 -3.52
N PHE A 154 -0.97 6.07 -3.54
CA PHE A 154 -2.08 6.38 -2.65
C PHE A 154 -3.34 5.68 -3.17
N TYR A 155 -4.01 4.92 -2.32
CA TYR A 155 -5.28 4.27 -2.61
C TYR A 155 -6.16 4.32 -1.37
N GLN A 156 -7.43 4.65 -1.54
CA GLN A 156 -8.38 4.81 -0.44
C GLN A 156 -8.58 3.50 0.32
N VAL A 157 -8.45 3.54 1.63
CA VAL A 157 -8.48 2.35 2.50
C VAL A 157 -9.88 1.83 2.80
N ASN A 158 -10.92 2.64 2.57
CA ASN A 158 -12.32 2.27 2.78
C ASN A 158 -13.09 2.33 1.46
N PRO A 159 -13.14 1.24 0.68
CA PRO A 159 -13.76 1.23 -0.65
C PRO A 159 -15.24 1.57 -0.60
N ILE A 160 -15.97 1.09 0.40
CA ILE A 160 -17.42 1.35 0.53
C ILE A 160 -17.71 2.85 0.67
N GLN A 161 -16.94 3.55 1.50
CA GLN A 161 -17.11 5.00 1.66
C GLN A 161 -16.55 5.78 0.47
N THR A 162 -15.51 5.26 -0.16
CA THR A 162 -14.93 5.87 -1.38
C THR A 162 -15.92 5.84 -2.54
N GLU A 163 -16.64 4.73 -2.74
CA GLU A 163 -17.68 4.64 -3.77
C GLU A 163 -18.81 5.65 -3.53
N LYS A 164 -19.26 5.81 -2.28
CA LYS A 164 -20.24 6.84 -1.91
C LYS A 164 -19.72 8.24 -2.19
N LEU A 165 -18.48 8.54 -1.77
CA LEU A 165 -17.85 9.82 -1.99
C LEU A 165 -17.75 10.15 -3.47
N TYR A 166 -17.26 9.22 -4.29
CA TYR A 166 -17.08 9.43 -5.73
C TYR A 166 -18.42 9.54 -6.45
N SER A 167 -19.42 8.74 -6.08
CA SER A 167 -20.77 8.84 -6.62
C SER A 167 -21.42 10.20 -6.28
N THR A 168 -21.21 10.70 -5.07
CA THR A 168 -21.69 12.02 -4.66
C THR A 168 -21.00 13.13 -5.44
N ALA A 169 -19.67 13.04 -5.60
CA ALA A 169 -18.90 14.00 -6.39
C ALA A 169 -19.37 14.03 -7.86
N LEU A 170 -19.62 12.85 -8.45
CA LEU A 170 -20.14 12.74 -9.81
C LEU A 170 -21.53 13.35 -9.94
N ALA A 171 -22.41 13.11 -8.95
CA ALA A 171 -23.75 13.71 -8.95
C ALA A 171 -23.69 15.24 -8.87
N TYR A 172 -22.81 15.79 -8.04
CA TYR A 172 -22.64 17.25 -7.95
C TYR A 172 -21.99 17.86 -9.19
N ALA A 173 -21.11 17.12 -9.88
CA ALA A 173 -20.50 17.57 -11.11
C ALA A 173 -21.50 17.73 -12.27
N GLY A 174 -22.64 17.01 -12.22
CA GLY A 174 -23.73 17.14 -13.20
C GLY A 174 -23.29 16.88 -14.64
N LEU A 175 -22.36 15.94 -14.85
CA LEU A 175 -21.77 15.68 -16.17
C LEU A 175 -22.81 15.15 -17.16
N THR A 176 -22.85 15.74 -18.35
CA THR A 176 -23.75 15.40 -19.46
C THR A 176 -23.07 14.57 -20.56
N GLY A 177 -21.73 14.47 -20.52
CA GLY A 177 -20.91 13.84 -21.54
C GLY A 177 -20.22 14.80 -22.50
N GLU A 178 -20.43 16.11 -22.33
CA GLU A 178 -19.81 17.16 -23.17
C GLU A 178 -18.68 17.92 -22.47
N GLU A 179 -18.50 17.69 -21.16
CA GLU A 179 -17.59 18.47 -20.33
C GLU A 179 -16.16 17.94 -20.42
N SER A 180 -15.21 18.89 -20.31
CA SER A 180 -13.80 18.61 -19.99
C SER A 180 -13.57 18.83 -18.50
N VAL A 181 -13.07 17.81 -17.83
CA VAL A 181 -12.83 17.81 -16.37
C VAL A 181 -11.34 17.84 -16.09
N TRP A 182 -10.93 18.63 -15.10
CA TRP A 182 -9.55 18.69 -14.60
C TRP A 182 -9.50 18.15 -13.19
N ASP A 183 -8.68 17.10 -13.00
CA ASP A 183 -8.30 16.56 -11.69
C ASP A 183 -6.88 16.99 -11.39
N LEU A 184 -6.73 18.00 -10.52
CA LEU A 184 -5.45 18.66 -10.27
C LEU A 184 -4.54 17.91 -9.30
N TYR A 185 -5.01 16.81 -8.71
CA TYR A 185 -4.27 15.95 -7.78
C TYR A 185 -4.64 14.49 -8.00
N CYS A 186 -4.49 14.03 -9.23
CA CYS A 186 -5.12 12.77 -9.67
C CYS A 186 -4.51 11.50 -9.04
N GLY A 187 -3.33 11.57 -8.45
CA GLY A 187 -2.65 10.40 -7.93
C GLY A 187 -2.50 9.32 -9.00
N ILE A 188 -2.95 8.11 -8.69
CA ILE A 188 -2.99 6.98 -9.64
C ILE A 188 -4.25 6.98 -10.53
N GLY A 189 -5.02 8.07 -10.53
CA GLY A 189 -6.16 8.29 -11.42
C GLY A 189 -7.50 7.73 -10.93
N THR A 190 -7.68 7.45 -9.64
CA THR A 190 -8.89 6.77 -9.15
C THR A 190 -10.17 7.54 -9.44
N ILE A 191 -10.26 8.81 -9.05
CA ILE A 191 -11.42 9.64 -9.33
C ILE A 191 -11.46 10.10 -10.79
N SER A 192 -10.30 10.37 -11.39
CA SER A 192 -10.20 10.76 -12.80
C SER A 192 -10.84 9.73 -13.72
N LEU A 193 -10.51 8.45 -13.54
CA LEU A 193 -11.04 7.35 -14.37
C LEU A 193 -12.52 7.07 -14.08
N PHE A 194 -12.96 7.28 -12.85
CA PHE A 194 -14.37 7.21 -12.51
C PHE A 194 -15.17 8.30 -13.23
N LEU A 195 -14.70 9.56 -13.21
CA LEU A 195 -15.34 10.68 -13.90
C LEU A 195 -15.28 10.52 -15.44
N ALA A 196 -14.22 9.90 -15.96
CA ALA A 196 -14.07 9.66 -17.41
C ALA A 196 -15.17 8.77 -18.00
N GLN A 197 -15.90 8.02 -17.18
CA GLN A 197 -17.05 7.24 -17.63
C GLN A 197 -18.25 8.12 -18.02
N ARG A 198 -18.27 9.40 -17.63
CA ARG A 198 -19.38 10.35 -17.83
C ARG A 198 -18.97 11.66 -18.47
N ALA A 199 -17.70 12.03 -18.44
CA ALA A 199 -17.16 13.22 -19.06
C ALA A 199 -16.76 12.95 -20.51
N LYS A 200 -16.72 13.99 -21.35
CA LYS A 200 -16.15 13.93 -22.70
C LYS A 200 -14.64 13.69 -22.63
N GLN A 201 -13.97 14.36 -21.70
CA GLN A 201 -12.54 14.27 -21.51
C GLN A 201 -12.14 14.60 -20.07
N VAL A 202 -11.16 13.88 -19.53
CA VAL A 202 -10.58 14.16 -18.21
C VAL A 202 -9.08 14.36 -18.33
N TYR A 203 -8.58 15.42 -17.70
CA TYR A 203 -7.16 15.74 -17.59
C TYR A 203 -6.72 15.54 -16.15
N GLY A 204 -5.77 14.62 -15.93
CA GLY A 204 -5.16 14.38 -14.62
C GLY A 204 -3.83 15.11 -14.50
N VAL A 205 -3.62 15.80 -13.41
CA VAL A 205 -2.35 16.45 -13.03
C VAL A 205 -1.86 15.87 -11.73
N GLU A 206 -0.59 15.49 -11.67
CA GLU A 206 0.06 14.92 -10.50
C GLU A 206 1.56 15.27 -10.52
N ILE A 207 2.12 15.61 -9.38
CA ILE A 207 3.53 15.97 -9.26
C ILE A 207 4.45 14.76 -9.11
N VAL A 208 3.92 13.63 -8.60
CA VAL A 208 4.70 12.41 -8.34
C VAL A 208 4.82 11.58 -9.61
N PRO A 209 6.03 11.43 -10.21
CA PRO A 209 6.19 10.75 -11.50
C PRO A 209 5.70 9.28 -11.47
N GLN A 210 5.92 8.57 -10.36
CA GLN A 210 5.46 7.19 -10.23
C GLN A 210 3.94 7.08 -10.22
N ALA A 211 3.25 8.01 -9.57
CA ALA A 211 1.78 8.03 -9.57
C ALA A 211 1.23 8.30 -10.97
N ILE A 212 1.86 9.18 -11.75
CA ILE A 212 1.52 9.40 -13.17
C ILE A 212 1.75 8.14 -14.02
N ALA A 213 2.84 7.40 -13.77
CA ALA A 213 3.08 6.14 -14.47
C ALA A 213 1.96 5.12 -14.18
N ASP A 214 1.61 4.97 -12.91
CA ASP A 214 0.51 4.10 -12.49
C ASP A 214 -0.85 4.59 -13.06
N ALA A 215 -1.11 5.91 -13.09
CA ALA A 215 -2.32 6.48 -13.67
C ALA A 215 -2.48 6.17 -15.16
N LYS A 216 -1.39 6.26 -15.93
CA LYS A 216 -1.38 5.89 -17.36
C LYS A 216 -1.68 4.42 -17.57
N GLU A 217 -1.09 3.53 -16.77
CA GLU A 217 -1.40 2.10 -16.85
C GLU A 217 -2.86 1.82 -16.46
N ASN A 218 -3.38 2.50 -15.44
CA ASN A 218 -4.78 2.37 -15.03
C ASN A 218 -5.75 2.88 -16.11
N ALA A 219 -5.41 3.96 -16.79
CA ALA A 219 -6.18 4.44 -17.93
C ALA A 219 -6.23 3.41 -19.07
N CYS A 220 -5.11 2.77 -19.37
CA CYS A 220 -5.09 1.70 -20.36
C CYS A 220 -5.99 0.51 -19.96
N LEU A 221 -6.03 0.15 -18.66
CA LEU A 221 -6.89 -0.92 -18.17
C LEU A 221 -8.37 -0.60 -18.35
N LEU A 222 -8.78 0.66 -18.20
CA LEU A 222 -10.17 1.09 -18.43
C LEU A 222 -10.61 0.87 -19.88
N TYR A 223 -9.75 1.20 -20.86
CA TYR A 223 -10.07 1.09 -22.28
C TYR A 223 -9.91 -0.34 -22.83
N THR A 224 -9.20 -1.21 -22.15
CA THR A 224 -9.00 -2.62 -22.56
C THR A 224 -9.95 -3.59 -21.87
N SER A 225 -10.67 -3.17 -20.84
CA SER A 225 -11.73 -3.99 -20.23
C SER A 225 -12.96 -3.97 -21.13
N PRO A 226 -13.62 -5.14 -21.38
CA PRO A 226 -14.91 -5.13 -22.11
C PRO A 226 -15.89 -4.24 -21.35
N SER A 227 -16.50 -3.32 -22.08
CA SER A 227 -17.52 -2.42 -21.52
C SER A 227 -18.70 -3.23 -21.02
N PRO A 228 -19.26 -2.95 -19.82
CA PRO A 228 -20.52 -3.58 -19.39
C PRO A 228 -21.73 -3.17 -20.23
N ARG A 229 -21.54 -2.54 -21.38
CA ARG A 229 -22.57 -1.97 -22.25
C ARG A 229 -22.76 -2.71 -23.56
N ASP A 230 -22.33 -3.96 -23.68
CA ASP A 230 -22.68 -4.84 -24.79
C ASP A 230 -23.65 -5.92 -24.31
#